data_291d33542d6695185879e85676a3b086
#
_entry.id   291d33542d6695185879e85676a3b086
#
_cell.length_a   1.000
_cell.length_b   1.000
_cell.length_c   1.000
_cell.angle_alpha   90.00
_cell.angle_beta   90.00
_cell.angle_gamma   90.00
#
_symmetry.space_group_name_H-M   'P 1'
#
loop_
_entity.id
_entity.type
_entity.pdbx_description
1 polymer ?
#
loop_
_entity_poly.entity_id
_entity_poly.type
_entity_poly.pdbx_seq_one_letter_code
_entity_poly.pdbx_strand_id
1 'polypeptide(L)'
;MRQSAWVAVAIGVVGGAGAAEAQLPALGVPRGVIRAELGGYLASAGDRFNEGDREDYLADFISPALGSDVFPELAESEARFATLLGASYRFNLGDFQANGYAEAGSLRVGVSAGVSSRVTLFASIPFTRTRVRLKGPIDPAGATAGVNPAHPLHGTVVGQQQTALFLGDFSAALTALDARIAAGDYDGDPALRALADQALAEGTALRDGLAGVLSDPVTASPYAPLATSPEGGALTGTIATFQSILSGDLGVPGFTSQPALPEAGPTFDDIDAYASHPLGPIAAAPLSATSTAFFQGDAEVGGIVTLLDRWDPAERAGGLRLALRGTLRLPTAGSPAENDLLAIPPGDGQTDVELDAALDLGSGAFGARATGRWTLQLAGTREARVAPPTVPLPTADRLATVRVDPGDELALGIRPFLRLAPGLALTGRVEYVHRGEDSAEYEGAAVPGVDAEVLTIGTARRLLLLGGGITYSAPLAQARPTGAPADAFLEVSQVATSSDGRVPAWLAVAAGVRIRFRVWGAPDAP
;
A
#
# COMPACT_ATOMS: atom_id res chain seq x y z
N MET A 1 2.41 2.46 4.97
CA MET A 1 2.60 1.06 5.37
C MET A 1 1.33 0.24 5.50
N ARG A 2 0.17 0.80 5.85
CA ARG A 2 -1.07 0.02 5.92
C ARG A 2 -1.60 -0.47 4.59
N GLN A 3 -1.38 0.25 3.50
CA GLN A 3 -1.67 -0.27 2.17
C GLN A 3 -0.81 -1.50 1.86
N SER A 4 0.46 -1.52 2.30
CA SER A 4 1.34 -2.67 2.12
C SER A 4 0.93 -3.90 2.93
N ALA A 5 0.49 -3.74 4.18
CA ALA A 5 0.04 -4.86 5.02
C ALA A 5 -1.23 -5.53 4.46
N TRP A 6 -2.13 -4.75 3.87
CA TRP A 6 -3.36 -5.23 3.27
C TRP A 6 -3.14 -6.10 2.04
N VAL A 7 -2.24 -5.69 1.17
CA VAL A 7 -1.93 -6.45 -0.03
C VAL A 7 -1.13 -7.70 0.31
N ALA A 8 -0.23 -7.63 1.30
CA ALA A 8 0.50 -8.82 1.76
C ALA A 8 -0.42 -9.89 2.33
N VAL A 9 -1.44 -9.47 3.08
CA VAL A 9 -2.42 -10.40 3.63
C VAL A 9 -3.32 -11.00 2.54
N ALA A 10 -3.73 -10.22 1.54
CA ALA A 10 -4.48 -10.75 0.40
C ALA A 10 -3.64 -11.71 -0.45
N ILE A 11 -2.34 -11.46 -0.62
CA ILE A 11 -1.40 -12.37 -1.27
C ILE A 11 -1.21 -13.64 -0.44
N GLY A 12 -1.16 -13.54 0.89
CA GLY A 12 -1.13 -14.69 1.78
C GLY A 12 -2.32 -15.62 1.55
N VAL A 13 -3.52 -15.08 1.37
CA VAL A 13 -4.73 -15.87 1.07
C VAL A 13 -4.67 -16.50 -0.32
N VAL A 14 -4.23 -15.77 -1.34
CA VAL A 14 -4.07 -16.33 -2.69
C VAL A 14 -2.85 -17.25 -2.76
N GLY A 15 -1.75 -16.90 -2.10
CA GLY A 15 -0.50 -17.66 -2.13
C GLY A 15 -0.46 -18.87 -1.21
N GLY A 16 -0.96 -18.76 0.02
CA GLY A 16 -0.94 -19.86 1.00
C GLY A 16 -1.88 -21.00 0.65
N ALA A 17 -3.11 -20.67 0.26
CA ALA A 17 -4.15 -21.66 -0.04
C ALA A 17 -4.08 -22.24 -1.48
N GLY A 18 -3.59 -21.43 -2.44
CA GLY A 18 -3.78 -21.75 -3.86
C GLY A 18 -2.83 -22.80 -4.43
N ALA A 19 -1.57 -22.67 -4.19
CA ALA A 19 -0.59 -23.46 -4.95
C ALA A 19 -0.39 -24.88 -4.43
N ALA A 20 -0.61 -25.15 -3.15
CA ALA A 20 -0.39 -26.48 -2.58
C ALA A 20 -1.60 -27.40 -2.66
N GLU A 21 -2.82 -26.85 -2.74
CA GLU A 21 -4.05 -27.62 -2.59
C GLU A 21 -4.86 -27.88 -3.87
N ALA A 22 -4.45 -27.34 -5.02
CA ALA A 22 -5.15 -27.59 -6.29
C ALA A 22 -5.22 -29.06 -6.71
N GLN A 23 -5.09 -29.99 -5.76
CA GLN A 23 -4.88 -31.37 -6.08
C GLN A 23 -5.78 -32.35 -5.37
N LEU A 24 -6.31 -33.25 -6.18
CA LEU A 24 -6.94 -34.49 -5.78
C LEU A 24 -5.99 -35.64 -5.41
N PRO A 25 -4.67 -35.62 -5.73
CA PRO A 25 -3.74 -36.59 -5.16
C PRO A 25 -3.71 -36.50 -3.64
N ALA A 26 -3.39 -37.61 -2.98
CA ALA A 26 -3.24 -37.66 -1.54
C ALA A 26 -2.35 -36.53 -1.03
N LEU A 27 -2.77 -35.86 0.05
CA LEU A 27 -1.92 -34.85 0.72
C LEU A 27 -0.62 -35.48 1.18
N GLY A 28 -0.68 -36.65 1.78
CA GLY A 28 0.47 -37.43 2.23
C GLY A 28 1.23 -38.11 1.09
N VAL A 29 2.47 -38.46 1.35
CA VAL A 29 3.38 -39.21 0.46
C VAL A 29 3.61 -40.59 1.06
N PRO A 30 3.56 -41.68 0.25
CA PRO A 30 3.81 -43.05 0.74
C PRO A 30 5.20 -43.19 1.38
N ARG A 31 5.33 -44.12 2.31
CA ARG A 31 6.61 -44.42 2.98
C ARG A 31 7.74 -44.64 1.96
N GLY A 32 8.87 -43.99 2.19
CA GLY A 32 10.06 -44.12 1.35
C GLY A 32 10.02 -43.36 0.05
N VAL A 33 9.00 -42.55 -0.15
CA VAL A 33 8.87 -41.67 -1.32
C VAL A 33 9.19 -40.23 -0.93
N ILE A 34 10.00 -39.56 -1.75
CA ILE A 34 10.21 -38.13 -1.71
C ILE A 34 9.39 -37.52 -2.86
N ARG A 35 8.72 -36.40 -2.60
CA ARG A 35 8.01 -35.58 -3.57
C ARG A 35 8.66 -34.21 -3.63
N ALA A 36 9.24 -33.86 -4.77
CA ALA A 36 9.68 -32.52 -5.08
C ALA A 36 8.53 -31.74 -5.72
N GLU A 37 8.36 -30.49 -5.34
CA GLU A 37 7.26 -29.63 -5.75
C GLU A 37 7.82 -28.33 -6.30
N LEU A 38 7.29 -27.91 -7.46
CA LEU A 38 7.48 -26.60 -8.04
C LEU A 38 6.11 -26.06 -8.42
N GLY A 39 5.71 -24.97 -7.85
CA GLY A 39 4.43 -24.32 -8.15
C GLY A 39 4.52 -22.83 -8.02
N GLY A 40 3.57 -22.13 -8.57
CA GLY A 40 3.51 -20.69 -8.45
C GLY A 40 2.17 -20.14 -8.90
N TYR A 41 2.01 -18.85 -8.71
CA TYR A 41 0.86 -18.11 -9.18
C TYR A 41 1.26 -16.74 -9.70
N LEU A 42 0.39 -16.19 -10.54
CA LEU A 42 0.35 -14.77 -10.92
C LEU A 42 -1.02 -14.24 -10.55
N ALA A 43 -1.07 -13.10 -9.90
CA ALA A 43 -2.31 -12.45 -9.51
C ALA A 43 -2.25 -10.97 -9.85
N SER A 44 -3.41 -10.38 -10.15
CA SER A 44 -3.53 -8.95 -10.43
C SER A 44 -4.84 -8.40 -9.88
N ALA A 45 -4.82 -7.14 -9.45
CA ALA A 45 -5.99 -6.41 -9.00
C ALA A 45 -5.92 -4.95 -9.47
N GLY A 46 -6.95 -4.48 -10.18
CA GLY A 46 -7.17 -3.06 -10.47
C GLY A 46 -8.19 -2.44 -9.55
N ASP A 47 -8.97 -3.28 -8.86
CA ASP A 47 -10.01 -2.89 -7.91
C ASP A 47 -9.80 -3.55 -6.56
N ARG A 48 -10.46 -3.01 -5.54
CA ARG A 48 -10.58 -3.62 -4.21
C ARG A 48 -12.04 -3.60 -3.74
N PHE A 49 -12.35 -4.44 -2.79
CA PHE A 49 -13.55 -4.33 -1.97
C PHE A 49 -13.21 -3.49 -0.73
N ASN A 50 -14.11 -2.58 -0.36
CA ASN A 50 -14.04 -1.79 0.84
C ASN A 50 -15.41 -1.88 1.52
N GLU A 51 -15.48 -2.59 2.65
CA GLU A 51 -16.73 -2.87 3.38
C GLU A 51 -17.86 -3.44 2.50
N GLY A 52 -17.51 -4.18 1.46
CA GLY A 52 -18.46 -4.80 0.51
C GLY A 52 -18.62 -4.06 -0.81
N ASP A 53 -18.34 -2.79 -0.88
CA ASP A 53 -18.37 -2.00 -2.10
C ASP A 53 -17.08 -2.21 -2.92
N ARG A 54 -17.21 -2.19 -4.24
CA ARG A 54 -16.07 -2.31 -5.15
C ARG A 54 -15.63 -0.93 -5.60
N GLU A 55 -14.35 -0.63 -5.41
CA GLU A 55 -13.74 0.65 -5.75
C GLU A 55 -12.37 0.44 -6.42
N ASP A 56 -11.76 1.50 -6.95
CA ASP A 56 -10.39 1.45 -7.47
C ASP A 56 -9.41 0.95 -6.39
N TYR A 57 -8.37 0.22 -6.80
CA TYR A 57 -7.38 -0.34 -5.89
C TYR A 57 -6.72 0.72 -4.99
N LEU A 58 -6.47 1.92 -5.51
CA LEU A 58 -5.88 3.05 -4.81
C LEU A 58 -6.87 4.21 -4.63
N ALA A 59 -8.15 3.90 -4.36
CA ALA A 59 -9.20 4.90 -4.19
C ALA A 59 -8.87 5.97 -3.13
N ASP A 60 -8.02 5.66 -2.13
CA ASP A 60 -7.59 6.64 -1.13
C ASP A 60 -6.74 7.79 -1.70
N PHE A 61 -6.20 7.63 -2.91
CA PHE A 61 -5.48 8.68 -3.64
C PHE A 61 -6.39 9.48 -4.57
N ILE A 62 -7.62 9.03 -4.82
CA ILE A 62 -8.58 9.75 -5.67
C ILE A 62 -9.14 10.92 -4.87
N SER A 63 -8.94 12.13 -5.36
CA SER A 63 -9.45 13.33 -4.72
C SER A 63 -9.91 14.34 -5.78
N PRO A 64 -11.17 14.84 -5.68
CA PRO A 64 -11.66 15.89 -6.57
C PRO A 64 -11.06 17.27 -6.29
N ALA A 65 -10.34 17.41 -5.17
CA ALA A 65 -9.66 18.62 -4.77
C ALA A 65 -8.44 18.23 -3.92
N LEU A 66 -7.37 17.80 -4.58
CA LEU A 66 -6.15 17.34 -3.93
C LEU A 66 -5.59 18.46 -3.02
N GLY A 67 -5.42 18.19 -1.74
CA GLY A 67 -4.99 19.18 -0.75
C GLY A 67 -4.63 18.54 0.60
N SER A 68 -4.91 19.22 1.70
CA SER A 68 -4.60 18.76 3.05
C SER A 68 -5.34 17.48 3.47
N ASP A 69 -6.38 17.07 2.75
CA ASP A 69 -7.05 15.78 3.01
C ASP A 69 -6.14 14.58 2.65
N VAL A 70 -5.30 14.74 1.60
CA VAL A 70 -4.32 13.72 1.18
C VAL A 70 -2.93 14.02 1.77
N PHE A 71 -2.58 15.28 1.93
CA PHE A 71 -1.32 15.79 2.47
C PHE A 71 -1.57 16.59 3.76
N PRO A 72 -1.80 15.94 4.92
CA PRO A 72 -2.17 16.63 6.16
C PRO A 72 -1.18 17.71 6.62
N GLU A 73 0.11 17.58 6.24
CA GLU A 73 1.16 18.56 6.52
C GLU A 73 0.91 19.92 5.84
N LEU A 74 0.08 19.98 4.79
CA LEU A 74 -0.28 21.24 4.13
C LEU A 74 -1.24 22.09 4.96
N ALA A 75 -1.92 21.52 5.95
CA ALA A 75 -2.90 22.25 6.79
C ALA A 75 -2.29 23.46 7.51
N GLU A 76 -1.02 23.35 7.94
CA GLU A 76 -0.32 24.49 8.56
C GLU A 76 -0.06 25.61 7.54
N SER A 77 0.33 25.25 6.31
CA SER A 77 0.51 26.21 5.22
C SER A 77 -0.80 26.90 4.84
N GLU A 78 -1.90 26.15 4.79
CA GLU A 78 -3.26 26.70 4.55
C GLU A 78 -3.63 27.74 5.62
N ALA A 79 -3.35 27.45 6.91
CA ALA A 79 -3.64 28.36 8.00
C ALA A 79 -2.80 29.66 7.91
N ARG A 80 -1.54 29.55 7.47
CA ARG A 80 -0.68 30.73 7.26
C ARG A 80 -1.15 31.59 6.10
N PHE A 81 -1.52 31.00 4.96
CA PHE A 81 -2.11 31.73 3.85
C PHE A 81 -3.47 32.34 4.23
N ALA A 82 -4.30 31.64 5.00
CA ALA A 82 -5.55 32.18 5.51
C ALA A 82 -5.35 33.45 6.35
N THR A 83 -4.29 33.48 7.15
CA THR A 83 -3.91 34.66 7.94
C THR A 83 -3.50 35.84 7.05
N LEU A 84 -2.69 35.59 6.00
CA LEU A 84 -2.25 36.61 5.04
C LEU A 84 -3.42 37.17 4.19
N LEU A 85 -4.35 36.31 3.83
CA LEU A 85 -5.51 36.67 3.02
C LEU A 85 -6.65 37.30 3.84
N GLY A 86 -6.61 37.18 5.17
CA GLY A 86 -7.72 37.59 6.04
C GLY A 86 -9.01 36.79 5.82
N ALA A 87 -8.92 35.58 5.22
CA ALA A 87 -10.04 34.71 4.86
C ALA A 87 -9.61 33.24 4.98
N SER A 88 -10.60 32.34 5.13
CA SER A 88 -10.32 30.91 5.11
C SER A 88 -9.71 30.50 3.74
N TYR A 89 -8.68 29.67 3.80
CA TYR A 89 -7.99 29.18 2.61
C TYR A 89 -7.74 27.70 2.71
N ARG A 90 -7.91 26.99 1.60
CA ARG A 90 -7.49 25.60 1.41
C ARG A 90 -6.84 25.45 0.05
N PHE A 91 -5.83 24.64 -0.02
CA PHE A 91 -5.23 24.23 -1.28
C PHE A 91 -6.21 23.37 -2.09
N ASN A 92 -6.34 23.68 -3.37
CA ASN A 92 -6.84 22.77 -4.38
C ASN A 92 -5.77 22.64 -5.46
N LEU A 93 -5.09 21.49 -5.48
CA LEU A 93 -4.03 21.17 -6.44
C LEU A 93 -4.57 20.55 -7.73
N GLY A 94 -5.89 20.43 -7.85
CA GLY A 94 -6.58 19.81 -8.97
C GLY A 94 -7.27 18.48 -8.60
N ASP A 95 -7.97 17.90 -9.60
CA ASP A 95 -8.63 16.62 -9.49
C ASP A 95 -7.62 15.50 -9.81
N PHE A 96 -7.33 14.66 -8.84
CA PHE A 96 -6.46 13.51 -9.01
C PHE A 96 -7.27 12.23 -9.18
N GLN A 97 -7.27 11.72 -10.41
CA GLN A 97 -7.89 10.47 -10.79
C GLN A 97 -6.83 9.36 -10.82
N ALA A 98 -6.47 8.86 -9.65
CA ALA A 98 -5.52 7.78 -9.54
C ALA A 98 -6.09 6.48 -10.12
N ASN A 99 -5.30 5.77 -10.91
CA ASN A 99 -5.54 4.39 -11.28
C ASN A 99 -4.52 3.51 -10.58
N GLY A 100 -5.00 2.69 -9.64
CA GLY A 100 -4.19 1.75 -8.90
C GLY A 100 -4.15 0.39 -9.58
N TYR A 101 -2.97 -0.20 -9.65
CA TYR A 101 -2.79 -1.55 -10.17
C TYR A 101 -1.76 -2.30 -9.35
N ALA A 102 -2.14 -3.48 -8.85
CA ALA A 102 -1.27 -4.38 -8.12
C ALA A 102 -1.09 -5.70 -8.85
N GLU A 103 0.12 -6.18 -8.90
CA GLU A 103 0.50 -7.51 -9.38
C GLU A 103 1.25 -8.25 -8.28
N ALA A 104 1.01 -9.55 -8.17
CA ALA A 104 1.80 -10.45 -7.35
C ALA A 104 2.08 -11.74 -8.11
N GLY A 105 3.32 -12.20 -8.01
CA GLY A 105 3.70 -13.50 -8.50
C GLY A 105 4.50 -14.23 -7.44
N SER A 106 4.29 -15.54 -7.30
CA SER A 106 5.08 -16.36 -6.39
C SER A 106 5.50 -17.65 -7.08
N LEU A 107 6.73 -18.04 -6.83
CA LEU A 107 7.27 -19.35 -7.17
C LEU A 107 7.59 -20.07 -5.87
N ARG A 108 6.97 -21.22 -5.63
CA ARG A 108 7.21 -22.04 -4.43
C ARG A 108 8.00 -23.29 -4.81
N VAL A 109 9.07 -23.52 -4.10
CA VAL A 109 9.86 -24.74 -4.15
C VAL A 109 9.63 -25.51 -2.87
N GLY A 110 9.28 -26.79 -2.96
CA GLY A 110 8.96 -27.62 -1.81
C GLY A 110 9.47 -29.05 -1.95
N VAL A 111 9.62 -29.70 -0.81
CA VAL A 111 9.95 -31.12 -0.69
C VAL A 111 9.09 -31.74 0.39
N SER A 112 8.61 -32.95 0.13
CA SER A 112 7.86 -33.77 1.11
C SER A 112 8.42 -35.18 1.13
N ALA A 113 8.51 -35.78 2.31
CA ALA A 113 9.03 -37.13 2.51
C ALA A 113 8.07 -38.00 3.33
N GLY A 114 7.67 -39.13 2.82
CA GLY A 114 6.87 -40.13 3.53
C GLY A 114 7.71 -40.93 4.51
N VAL A 115 7.64 -40.62 5.80
CA VAL A 115 8.40 -41.31 6.87
C VAL A 115 7.70 -42.56 7.35
N SER A 116 6.41 -42.64 7.24
CA SER A 116 5.59 -43.85 7.47
C SER A 116 4.43 -43.90 6.47
N SER A 117 3.60 -44.95 6.53
CA SER A 117 2.40 -45.08 5.71
C SER A 117 1.35 -44.00 6.01
N ARG A 118 1.48 -43.29 7.13
CA ARG A 118 0.50 -42.26 7.55
C ARG A 118 1.10 -40.89 7.81
N VAL A 119 2.44 -40.78 7.88
CA VAL A 119 3.12 -39.53 8.26
C VAL A 119 4.02 -39.06 7.11
N THR A 120 3.84 -37.84 6.71
CA THR A 120 4.69 -37.13 5.76
C THR A 120 5.24 -35.87 6.42
N LEU A 121 6.53 -35.61 6.28
CA LEU A 121 7.14 -34.32 6.62
C LEU A 121 7.32 -33.50 5.36
N PHE A 122 7.25 -32.19 5.47
CA PHE A 122 7.47 -31.28 4.34
C PHE A 122 8.18 -29.99 4.75
N ALA A 123 8.81 -29.37 3.75
CA ALA A 123 9.35 -28.03 3.82
C ALA A 123 9.11 -27.32 2.48
N SER A 124 8.87 -26.01 2.51
CA SER A 124 8.75 -25.19 1.30
C SER A 124 9.25 -23.77 1.51
N ILE A 125 9.72 -23.15 0.44
CA ILE A 125 10.15 -21.75 0.42
C ILE A 125 9.50 -21.07 -0.79
N PRO A 126 8.69 -20.02 -0.59
CA PRO A 126 8.17 -19.19 -1.67
C PRO A 126 9.18 -18.09 -2.02
N PHE A 127 9.23 -17.75 -3.30
CA PHE A 127 9.92 -16.57 -3.84
C PHE A 127 8.82 -15.69 -4.44
N THR A 128 8.62 -14.52 -3.88
CA THR A 128 7.49 -13.66 -4.23
C THR A 128 7.97 -12.39 -4.91
N ARG A 129 7.33 -12.04 -6.00
CA ARG A 129 7.47 -10.76 -6.69
C ARG A 129 6.17 -10.00 -6.55
N THR A 130 6.27 -8.77 -6.06
CA THR A 130 5.14 -7.86 -5.97
C THR A 130 5.41 -6.62 -6.79
N ARG A 131 4.35 -5.99 -7.28
CA ARG A 131 4.42 -4.78 -8.06
C ARG A 131 3.16 -3.96 -7.82
N VAL A 132 3.33 -2.71 -7.39
CA VAL A 132 2.24 -1.73 -7.32
C VAL A 132 2.60 -0.56 -8.20
N ARG A 133 1.62 -0.07 -8.93
CA ARG A 133 1.72 1.14 -9.75
C ARG A 133 0.61 2.10 -9.37
N LEU A 134 1.01 3.32 -9.12
CA LEU A 134 0.12 4.46 -9.06
C LEU A 134 0.29 5.25 -10.36
N LYS A 135 -0.79 5.47 -11.10
CA LYS A 135 -0.81 6.29 -12.30
C LYS A 135 -2.11 7.11 -12.31
N GLY A 136 -2.04 8.26 -12.88
CA GLY A 136 -3.22 9.08 -13.14
C GLY A 136 -2.80 10.49 -13.51
N PRO A 137 -3.55 11.16 -14.38
CA PRO A 137 -3.39 12.58 -14.60
C PRO A 137 -3.91 13.33 -13.38
N ILE A 138 -3.32 14.48 -13.09
CA ILE A 138 -3.98 15.52 -12.31
C ILE A 138 -4.66 16.42 -13.32
N ASP A 139 -5.98 16.55 -13.23
CA ASP A 139 -6.69 17.55 -13.99
C ASP A 139 -6.56 18.90 -13.26
N PRO A 140 -5.83 19.87 -13.81
CA PRO A 140 -5.66 21.17 -13.20
C PRO A 140 -6.91 22.05 -13.31
N ALA A 141 -7.98 21.60 -13.98
CA ALA A 141 -9.23 22.33 -14.06
C ALA A 141 -9.82 22.48 -12.64
N GLY A 142 -9.86 23.71 -12.15
CA GLY A 142 -10.30 24.00 -10.77
C GLY A 142 -9.16 24.08 -9.75
N ALA A 143 -7.92 23.82 -10.12
CA ALA A 143 -6.79 24.07 -9.24
C ALA A 143 -6.72 25.56 -8.85
N THR A 144 -6.56 25.84 -7.55
CA THR A 144 -6.35 27.19 -7.01
C THR A 144 -4.91 27.39 -6.54
N ALA A 145 -4.10 26.34 -6.53
CA ALA A 145 -2.71 26.36 -6.09
C ALA A 145 -1.81 25.56 -7.03
N GLY A 146 -0.53 25.89 -7.04
CA GLY A 146 0.53 25.22 -7.80
C GLY A 146 1.82 25.16 -7.00
N VAL A 147 2.87 24.54 -7.57
CA VAL A 147 4.19 24.45 -6.92
C VAL A 147 4.72 25.87 -6.66
N ASN A 148 5.09 26.15 -5.43
CA ASN A 148 5.65 27.44 -5.02
C ASN A 148 6.99 27.70 -5.71
N PRO A 149 7.09 28.68 -6.64
CA PRO A 149 8.32 28.91 -7.39
C PRO A 149 9.50 29.39 -6.53
N ALA A 150 9.19 29.94 -5.34
CA ALA A 150 10.20 30.46 -4.41
C ALA A 150 10.62 29.45 -3.33
N HIS A 151 10.00 28.27 -3.27
CA HIS A 151 10.30 27.27 -2.25
C HIS A 151 11.77 26.82 -2.32
N PRO A 152 12.50 26.74 -1.19
CA PRO A 152 13.93 26.41 -1.19
C PRO A 152 14.28 25.05 -1.83
N LEU A 153 13.40 24.04 -1.67
CA LEU A 153 13.62 22.67 -2.15
C LEU A 153 12.89 22.36 -3.47
N HIS A 154 11.71 22.93 -3.68
CA HIS A 154 10.80 22.55 -4.78
C HIS A 154 10.65 23.68 -5.82
N GLY A 155 11.15 24.89 -5.52
CA GLY A 155 11.05 26.05 -6.37
C GLY A 155 12.07 26.07 -7.51
N THR A 156 11.96 27.12 -8.34
CA THR A 156 12.90 27.38 -9.43
C THR A 156 13.90 28.46 -9.04
N VAL A 157 15.10 28.44 -9.62
CA VAL A 157 16.12 29.48 -9.39
C VAL A 157 15.56 30.88 -9.71
N VAL A 158 14.77 30.99 -10.78
CA VAL A 158 14.14 32.26 -11.18
C VAL A 158 13.12 32.72 -10.17
N GLY A 159 12.22 31.83 -9.71
CA GLY A 159 11.21 32.18 -8.71
C GLY A 159 11.81 32.56 -7.35
N GLN A 160 12.85 31.84 -6.92
CA GLN A 160 13.61 32.16 -5.70
C GLN A 160 14.26 33.55 -5.80
N GLN A 161 14.92 33.87 -6.92
CA GLN A 161 15.54 35.17 -7.15
C GLN A 161 14.50 36.29 -7.21
N GLN A 162 13.39 36.11 -7.92
CA GLN A 162 12.32 37.09 -8.01
C GLN A 162 11.71 37.41 -6.64
N THR A 163 11.42 36.39 -5.85
CA THR A 163 10.85 36.58 -4.50
C THR A 163 11.87 37.19 -3.53
N ALA A 164 13.15 36.84 -3.64
CA ALA A 164 14.22 37.46 -2.85
C ALA A 164 14.36 38.96 -3.19
N LEU A 165 14.30 39.35 -4.46
CA LEU A 165 14.30 40.75 -4.88
C LEU A 165 13.08 41.49 -4.33
N PHE A 166 11.90 40.90 -4.46
CA PHE A 166 10.65 41.45 -3.93
C PHE A 166 10.75 41.70 -2.41
N LEU A 167 11.18 40.71 -1.63
CA LEU A 167 11.32 40.86 -0.16
C LEU A 167 12.42 41.88 0.21
N GLY A 168 13.46 41.97 -0.60
CA GLY A 168 14.52 42.97 -0.47
C GLY A 168 13.99 44.39 -0.70
N ASP A 169 13.27 44.62 -1.81
CA ASP A 169 12.65 45.91 -2.11
C ASP A 169 11.63 46.30 -1.03
N PHE A 170 10.82 45.36 -0.57
CA PHE A 170 9.84 45.58 0.49
C PHE A 170 10.54 46.01 1.81
N SER A 171 11.60 45.27 2.19
CA SER A 171 12.39 45.62 3.39
C SER A 171 13.05 47.00 3.28
N ALA A 172 13.57 47.36 2.10
CA ALA A 172 14.17 48.67 1.86
C ALA A 172 13.13 49.79 1.95
N ALA A 173 11.92 49.57 1.40
CA ALA A 173 10.83 50.56 1.51
C ALA A 173 10.36 50.76 2.95
N LEU A 174 10.23 49.72 3.76
CA LEU A 174 9.89 49.81 5.17
C LEU A 174 11.00 50.54 5.99
N THR A 175 12.26 50.27 5.68
CA THR A 175 13.40 50.97 6.30
C THR A 175 13.39 52.47 5.94
N ALA A 176 13.07 52.80 4.67
CA ALA A 176 12.95 54.21 4.27
C ALA A 176 11.76 54.89 4.96
N LEU A 177 10.63 54.22 5.14
CA LEU A 177 9.47 54.72 5.87
C LEU A 177 9.85 55.00 7.36
N ASP A 178 10.50 54.04 8.03
CA ASP A 178 10.93 54.19 9.40
C ASP A 178 11.87 55.37 9.58
N ALA A 179 12.85 55.55 8.68
CA ALA A 179 13.78 56.68 8.68
C ALA A 179 13.03 58.03 8.51
N ARG A 180 12.01 58.12 7.68
CA ARG A 180 11.19 59.34 7.50
C ARG A 180 10.31 59.61 8.72
N ILE A 181 9.75 58.57 9.34
CA ILE A 181 9.03 58.69 10.61
C ILE A 181 9.96 59.24 11.71
N ALA A 182 11.18 58.70 11.82
CA ALA A 182 12.19 59.14 12.76
C ALA A 182 12.68 60.57 12.50
N ALA A 183 12.73 60.99 11.23
CA ALA A 183 13.09 62.35 10.83
C ALA A 183 11.97 63.40 11.10
N GLY A 184 10.76 62.95 11.45
CA GLY A 184 9.63 63.82 11.70
C GLY A 184 8.90 64.31 10.41
N ASP A 185 9.15 63.67 9.27
CA ASP A 185 8.58 64.08 7.97
C ASP A 185 7.03 64.18 8.00
N TYR A 186 6.40 63.44 8.91
CA TYR A 186 4.93 63.38 9.06
C TYR A 186 4.39 64.10 10.26
N ASP A 187 5.23 64.75 11.09
CA ASP A 187 4.82 65.35 12.37
C ASP A 187 3.87 66.55 12.19
N GLY A 188 3.87 67.17 11.00
CA GLY A 188 3.00 68.29 10.65
C GLY A 188 1.53 67.90 10.38
N ASP A 189 1.26 66.60 10.20
CA ASP A 189 -0.11 66.06 9.96
C ASP A 189 -0.32 64.79 10.82
N PRO A 190 -1.11 64.90 11.91
CA PRO A 190 -1.36 63.74 12.80
C PRO A 190 -2.03 62.56 12.13
N ALA A 191 -2.83 62.78 11.08
CA ALA A 191 -3.50 61.69 10.35
C ALA A 191 -2.48 60.95 9.46
N LEU A 192 -1.60 61.71 8.78
CA LEU A 192 -0.52 61.14 7.98
C LEU A 192 0.52 60.40 8.86
N ARG A 193 0.81 60.93 10.02
CA ARG A 193 1.69 60.27 10.99
C ARG A 193 1.09 58.92 11.47
N ALA A 194 -0.20 58.91 11.83
CA ALA A 194 -0.86 57.67 12.22
C ALA A 194 -0.90 56.66 11.09
N LEU A 195 -1.12 57.07 9.84
CA LEU A 195 -1.03 56.23 8.66
C LEU A 195 0.36 55.65 8.45
N ALA A 196 1.42 56.46 8.66
CA ALA A 196 2.80 56.02 8.52
C ALA A 196 3.17 54.96 9.57
N ASP A 197 2.80 55.19 10.84
CA ASP A 197 3.04 54.26 11.94
C ASP A 197 2.26 52.92 11.70
N GLN A 198 0.99 53.00 11.25
CA GLN A 198 0.20 51.83 10.91
C GLN A 198 0.80 51.09 9.72
N ALA A 199 1.18 51.79 8.65
CA ALA A 199 1.79 51.18 7.47
C ALA A 199 3.13 50.49 7.79
N LEU A 200 3.92 51.04 8.69
CA LEU A 200 5.17 50.38 9.12
C LEU A 200 4.87 49.07 9.85
N ALA A 201 3.92 49.05 10.79
CA ALA A 201 3.56 47.86 11.54
C ALA A 201 2.92 46.77 10.66
N GLU A 202 1.89 47.14 9.87
CA GLU A 202 1.19 46.20 8.98
C GLU A 202 2.10 45.70 7.85
N GLY A 203 2.94 46.59 7.28
CA GLY A 203 3.88 46.22 6.24
C GLY A 203 4.95 45.26 6.73
N THR A 204 5.44 45.45 7.97
CA THR A 204 6.38 44.51 8.58
C THR A 204 5.74 43.13 8.75
N ALA A 205 4.52 43.08 9.29
CA ALA A 205 3.79 41.82 9.46
C ALA A 205 3.51 41.12 8.13
N LEU A 206 3.09 41.87 7.10
CA LEU A 206 2.85 41.35 5.76
C LEU A 206 4.12 40.79 5.12
N ARG A 207 5.24 41.55 5.19
CA ARG A 207 6.54 41.11 4.66
C ARG A 207 7.00 39.80 5.34
N ASP A 208 6.93 39.75 6.68
CA ASP A 208 7.39 38.59 7.45
C ASP A 208 6.51 37.37 7.19
N GLY A 209 5.19 37.58 7.10
CA GLY A 209 4.25 36.54 6.71
C GLY A 209 4.53 35.98 5.32
N LEU A 210 4.75 36.86 4.32
CA LEU A 210 5.10 36.46 2.95
C LEU A 210 6.45 35.72 2.90
N ALA A 211 7.46 36.22 3.58
CA ALA A 211 8.76 35.53 3.67
C ALA A 211 8.59 34.13 4.26
N GLY A 212 7.82 34.01 5.34
CA GLY A 212 7.57 32.74 6.03
C GLY A 212 6.87 31.71 5.15
N VAL A 213 5.87 32.09 4.34
CA VAL A 213 5.13 31.13 3.51
C VAL A 213 5.77 30.88 2.14
N LEU A 214 6.59 31.79 1.61
CA LEU A 214 7.12 31.65 0.26
C LEU A 214 8.56 31.13 0.20
N SER A 215 9.44 31.59 1.12
CA SER A 215 10.88 31.41 0.94
C SER A 215 11.69 31.00 2.18
N ASP A 216 11.08 30.99 3.35
CA ASP A 216 11.78 30.58 4.56
C ASP A 216 12.19 29.10 4.49
N PRO A 217 13.46 28.74 4.82
CA PRO A 217 13.94 27.37 4.69
C PRO A 217 13.19 26.32 5.53
N VAL A 218 12.51 26.74 6.60
CA VAL A 218 11.84 25.85 7.55
C VAL A 218 10.32 25.87 7.36
N THR A 219 9.77 27.04 7.03
CA THR A 219 8.32 27.26 7.09
C THR A 219 7.67 27.54 5.73
N ALA A 220 8.47 27.65 4.65
CA ALA A 220 7.91 27.86 3.31
C ALA A 220 6.96 26.72 2.93
N SER A 221 5.84 27.11 2.35
CA SER A 221 4.87 26.15 1.80
C SER A 221 5.37 25.58 0.47
N PRO A 222 5.27 24.27 0.23
CA PRO A 222 5.62 23.67 -1.05
C PRO A 222 4.70 24.11 -2.19
N TYR A 223 3.50 24.57 -1.86
CA TYR A 223 2.51 25.09 -2.80
C TYR A 223 2.10 26.51 -2.43
N ALA A 224 1.67 27.29 -3.43
CA ALA A 224 1.19 28.65 -3.26
C ALA A 224 -0.04 28.88 -4.15
N PRO A 225 -0.89 29.89 -3.82
CA PRO A 225 -2.01 30.26 -4.67
C PRO A 225 -1.56 30.55 -6.12
N LEU A 226 -2.32 30.09 -7.12
CA LEU A 226 -2.07 30.45 -8.51
C LEU A 226 -2.21 31.96 -8.69
N ALA A 227 -1.30 32.57 -9.49
CA ALA A 227 -1.39 33.99 -9.83
C ALA A 227 -2.77 34.38 -10.42
N THR A 228 -3.42 33.45 -11.10
CA THR A 228 -4.72 33.62 -11.76
C THR A 228 -5.91 33.24 -10.89
N SER A 229 -5.68 32.66 -9.70
CA SER A 229 -6.78 32.32 -8.77
C SER A 229 -7.29 33.56 -8.04
N PRO A 230 -8.52 33.53 -7.50
CA PRO A 230 -9.03 34.60 -6.64
C PRO A 230 -8.12 34.94 -5.48
N GLU A 231 -7.50 33.92 -4.87
CA GLU A 231 -6.62 34.06 -3.71
C GLU A 231 -5.26 34.66 -4.10
N GLY A 232 -4.69 34.23 -5.24
CA GLY A 232 -3.48 34.85 -5.78
C GLY A 232 -3.71 36.30 -6.18
N GLY A 233 -4.88 36.60 -6.78
CA GLY A 233 -5.33 37.96 -7.06
C GLY A 233 -5.51 38.81 -5.79
N ALA A 234 -6.08 38.24 -4.73
CA ALA A 234 -6.22 38.92 -3.44
C ALA A 234 -4.84 39.23 -2.82
N LEU A 235 -3.91 38.27 -2.85
CA LEU A 235 -2.56 38.45 -2.34
C LEU A 235 -1.80 39.55 -3.07
N THR A 236 -1.78 39.50 -4.40
CA THR A 236 -1.13 40.53 -5.23
C THR A 236 -1.82 41.89 -5.12
N GLY A 237 -3.15 41.91 -4.96
CA GLY A 237 -3.93 43.11 -4.69
C GLY A 237 -3.61 43.77 -3.35
N THR A 238 -3.46 42.98 -2.29
CA THR A 238 -3.02 43.46 -0.98
C THR A 238 -1.63 44.12 -1.08
N ILE A 239 -0.69 43.47 -1.78
CA ILE A 239 0.66 44.01 -2.01
C ILE A 239 0.57 45.32 -2.80
N ALA A 240 -0.22 45.37 -3.89
CA ALA A 240 -0.38 46.57 -4.71
C ALA A 240 -1.01 47.74 -3.96
N THR A 241 -2.00 47.45 -3.08
CA THR A 241 -2.60 48.46 -2.22
C THR A 241 -1.55 49.04 -1.27
N PHE A 242 -0.73 48.19 -0.66
CA PHE A 242 0.35 48.60 0.22
C PHE A 242 1.43 49.43 -0.51
N GLN A 243 1.80 49.03 -1.74
CA GLN A 243 2.68 49.78 -2.62
C GLN A 243 2.14 51.20 -2.93
N SER A 244 0.82 51.30 -3.15
CA SER A 244 0.15 52.59 -3.38
C SER A 244 0.18 53.51 -2.15
N ILE A 245 -0.06 52.98 -0.95
CA ILE A 245 0.05 53.71 0.32
C ILE A 245 1.47 54.26 0.49
N LEU A 246 2.47 53.40 0.32
CA LEU A 246 3.88 53.83 0.46
C LEU A 246 4.24 54.91 -0.54
N SER A 247 4.00 54.73 -1.81
CA SER A 247 4.46 55.61 -2.88
C SER A 247 3.59 56.87 -3.02
N GLY A 248 2.26 56.71 -2.93
CA GLY A 248 1.28 57.77 -3.16
C GLY A 248 1.06 58.63 -1.91
N ASP A 249 0.68 58.02 -0.82
CA ASP A 249 0.30 58.77 0.40
C ASP A 249 1.53 59.15 1.27
N LEU A 250 2.51 58.25 1.39
CA LEU A 250 3.65 58.43 2.25
C LEU A 250 4.93 58.88 1.51
N GLY A 251 4.92 58.93 0.20
CA GLY A 251 6.01 59.39 -0.67
C GLY A 251 7.27 58.55 -0.54
N VAL A 252 7.17 57.23 -0.26
CA VAL A 252 8.26 56.27 -0.21
C VAL A 252 8.32 55.52 -1.55
N PRO A 253 9.27 55.88 -2.45
CA PRO A 253 9.39 55.26 -3.76
C PRO A 253 10.11 53.91 -3.71
N GLY A 254 10.08 53.19 -4.83
CA GLY A 254 10.99 52.07 -5.12
C GLY A 254 10.46 50.67 -4.83
N PHE A 255 9.30 50.50 -4.24
CA PHE A 255 8.70 49.20 -4.04
C PHE A 255 7.59 48.95 -5.07
N THR A 256 7.90 48.28 -6.18
CA THR A 256 6.96 47.96 -7.26
C THR A 256 7.02 46.50 -7.68
N SER A 257 7.97 45.73 -7.14
CA SER A 257 8.12 44.31 -7.44
C SER A 257 7.00 43.47 -6.85
N GLN A 258 6.79 42.27 -7.38
CA GLN A 258 5.83 41.29 -6.90
C GLN A 258 6.55 39.94 -6.66
N PRO A 259 6.08 39.12 -5.72
CA PRO A 259 6.64 37.79 -5.50
C PRO A 259 6.33 36.88 -6.72
N ALA A 260 7.13 35.82 -6.87
CA ALA A 260 6.81 34.76 -7.82
C ALA A 260 5.66 33.91 -7.26
N LEU A 261 4.57 33.83 -8.04
CA LEU A 261 3.46 32.91 -7.78
C LEU A 261 3.38 31.89 -8.94
N PRO A 262 2.87 30.67 -8.67
CA PRO A 262 2.69 29.68 -9.73
C PRO A 262 1.65 30.10 -10.75
N GLU A 263 1.86 29.74 -12.02
CA GLU A 263 0.95 30.07 -13.13
C GLU A 263 -0.01 28.92 -13.46
N ALA A 264 0.33 27.69 -13.04
CA ALA A 264 -0.45 26.47 -13.30
C ALA A 264 -0.48 25.56 -12.09
N GLY A 265 -1.51 24.71 -12.01
CA GLY A 265 -1.60 23.62 -11.05
C GLY A 265 -0.46 22.62 -11.25
N PRO A 266 -0.14 21.80 -10.21
CA PRO A 266 0.94 20.83 -10.29
C PRO A 266 0.58 19.66 -11.22
N THR A 267 1.60 19.05 -11.79
CA THR A 267 1.53 17.78 -12.49
C THR A 267 1.69 16.60 -11.51
N PHE A 268 1.43 15.37 -11.98
CA PHE A 268 1.74 14.17 -11.18
C PHE A 268 3.23 14.08 -10.83
N ASP A 269 4.12 14.47 -11.75
CA ASP A 269 5.57 14.46 -11.50
C ASP A 269 5.96 15.47 -10.41
N ASP A 270 5.28 16.61 -10.32
CA ASP A 270 5.50 17.60 -9.24
C ASP A 270 5.07 17.04 -7.87
N ILE A 271 3.94 16.34 -7.83
CA ILE A 271 3.46 15.67 -6.60
C ILE A 271 4.40 14.54 -6.20
N ASP A 272 4.85 13.73 -7.16
CA ASP A 272 5.82 12.66 -6.90
C ASP A 272 7.17 13.22 -6.40
N ALA A 273 7.66 14.28 -7.03
CA ALA A 273 8.87 14.96 -6.60
C ALA A 273 8.76 15.54 -5.18
N TYR A 274 7.60 16.09 -4.81
CA TYR A 274 7.33 16.55 -3.46
C TYR A 274 7.32 15.39 -2.46
N ALA A 275 6.55 14.34 -2.74
CA ALA A 275 6.39 13.20 -1.85
C ALA A 275 7.70 12.41 -1.67
N SER A 276 8.54 12.36 -2.70
CA SER A 276 9.79 11.59 -2.69
C SER A 276 11.05 12.38 -2.36
N HIS A 277 10.92 13.70 -2.08
CA HIS A 277 12.09 14.50 -1.75
C HIS A 277 12.73 14.04 -0.42
N PRO A 278 14.04 13.69 -0.38
CA PRO A 278 14.66 13.10 0.82
C PRO A 278 14.66 14.01 2.06
N LEU A 279 14.58 15.33 1.86
CA LEU A 279 14.47 16.34 2.91
C LEU A 279 13.04 16.85 3.09
N GLY A 280 12.09 16.29 2.35
CA GLY A 280 10.68 16.62 2.47
C GLY A 280 10.02 15.91 3.65
N PRO A 281 8.82 16.35 4.06
CA PRO A 281 8.15 15.79 5.23
C PRO A 281 7.71 14.34 5.04
N ILE A 282 7.44 13.92 3.80
CA ILE A 282 7.00 12.56 3.48
C ILE A 282 8.21 11.65 3.25
N ALA A 283 9.20 12.08 2.47
CA ALA A 283 10.41 11.33 2.12
C ALA A 283 10.11 9.87 1.71
N ALA A 284 9.10 9.69 0.86
CA ALA A 284 8.72 8.38 0.34
C ALA A 284 9.64 7.94 -0.80
N ALA A 285 9.63 6.66 -1.15
CA ALA A 285 10.13 6.22 -2.45
C ALA A 285 9.24 6.82 -3.57
N PRO A 286 9.78 7.09 -4.78
CA PRO A 286 9.01 7.68 -5.86
C PRO A 286 7.70 6.92 -6.14
N LEU A 287 6.58 7.64 -6.13
CA LEU A 287 5.24 7.07 -6.36
C LEU A 287 5.06 6.61 -7.81
N SER A 288 5.74 7.29 -8.74
CA SER A 288 5.78 6.93 -10.17
C SER A 288 6.60 5.67 -10.42
N ALA A 289 7.54 5.35 -9.52
CA ALA A 289 8.33 4.16 -9.62
C ALA A 289 7.43 2.94 -9.36
N THR A 290 7.63 1.93 -10.18
CA THR A 290 7.05 0.63 -9.88
C THR A 290 7.84 0.00 -8.75
N SER A 291 7.25 -0.14 -7.58
CA SER A 291 7.81 -1.03 -6.57
C SER A 291 7.90 -2.43 -7.15
N THR A 292 9.10 -2.90 -7.40
CA THR A 292 9.35 -4.25 -7.92
C THR A 292 10.36 -4.91 -7.01
N ALA A 293 9.87 -5.81 -6.19
CA ALA A 293 10.73 -6.58 -5.34
C ALA A 293 10.55 -8.08 -5.62
N PHE A 294 11.67 -8.79 -5.74
CA PHE A 294 11.68 -10.23 -5.75
C PHE A 294 12.38 -10.67 -4.47
N PHE A 295 11.60 -11.21 -3.53
CA PHE A 295 12.11 -11.62 -2.22
C PHE A 295 11.83 -13.08 -1.97
N GLN A 296 12.69 -13.69 -1.15
CA GLN A 296 12.32 -14.91 -0.44
C GLN A 296 11.16 -14.55 0.51
N GLY A 297 10.08 -15.30 0.42
CA GLY A 297 8.98 -15.23 1.39
C GLY A 297 9.26 -16.09 2.63
N ASP A 298 8.25 -16.22 3.47
CA ASP A 298 8.37 -16.98 4.71
C ASP A 298 8.45 -18.49 4.45
N ALA A 299 9.48 -19.13 4.98
CA ALA A 299 9.68 -20.56 4.84
C ALA A 299 8.66 -21.33 5.68
N GLU A 300 8.18 -22.45 5.15
CA GLU A 300 7.21 -23.32 5.82
C GLU A 300 7.83 -24.69 6.08
N VAL A 301 7.58 -25.23 7.27
CA VAL A 301 7.92 -26.61 7.64
C VAL A 301 6.73 -27.25 8.34
N GLY A 302 6.57 -28.53 8.19
CA GLY A 302 5.41 -29.16 8.84
C GLY A 302 5.28 -30.66 8.62
N GLY A 303 4.14 -31.18 9.04
CA GLY A 303 3.79 -32.58 8.92
C GLY A 303 2.34 -32.82 8.50
N ILE A 304 2.12 -33.92 7.82
CA ILE A 304 0.80 -34.37 7.39
C ILE A 304 0.57 -35.76 8.01
N VAL A 305 -0.58 -35.94 8.65
CA VAL A 305 -1.02 -37.24 9.18
C VAL A 305 -2.27 -37.68 8.44
N THR A 306 -2.20 -38.80 7.74
CA THR A 306 -3.33 -39.44 7.10
C THR A 306 -4.06 -40.30 8.13
N LEU A 307 -5.23 -39.85 8.57
CA LEU A 307 -6.06 -40.54 9.56
C LEU A 307 -6.83 -41.70 8.94
N LEU A 308 -7.33 -41.49 7.74
CA LEU A 308 -8.11 -42.48 6.99
C LEU A 308 -7.72 -42.40 5.51
N ASP A 309 -7.42 -43.54 4.91
CA ASP A 309 -7.24 -43.68 3.48
C ASP A 309 -7.94 -44.97 3.00
N ARG A 310 -9.15 -44.78 2.47
CA ARG A 310 -9.95 -45.81 1.82
C ARG A 310 -10.24 -45.36 0.38
N TRP A 311 -9.24 -44.80 -0.28
CA TRP A 311 -9.36 -44.29 -1.63
C TRP A 311 -8.78 -45.30 -2.61
N ASP A 312 -9.59 -45.81 -3.48
CA ASP A 312 -9.13 -46.67 -4.56
C ASP A 312 -8.99 -45.87 -5.85
N PRO A 313 -7.77 -45.55 -6.29
CA PRO A 313 -7.53 -44.83 -7.53
C PRO A 313 -7.73 -45.74 -8.79
N ALA A 314 -7.70 -47.05 -8.65
CA ALA A 314 -7.75 -48.01 -9.76
C ALA A 314 -9.19 -48.34 -10.16
N GLU A 315 -10.07 -48.48 -9.21
CA GLU A 315 -11.50 -48.67 -9.46
C GLU A 315 -12.18 -47.30 -9.50
N ARG A 316 -12.95 -47.02 -10.51
CA ARG A 316 -13.75 -45.77 -10.65
C ARG A 316 -14.74 -45.56 -9.48
N ALA A 317 -14.62 -46.34 -8.42
CA ALA A 317 -15.52 -46.40 -7.30
C ALA A 317 -15.36 -45.21 -6.32
N GLY A 318 -14.25 -44.48 -6.36
CA GLY A 318 -13.98 -43.39 -5.42
C GLY A 318 -13.51 -43.87 -4.05
N GLY A 319 -13.87 -43.17 -3.01
CA GLY A 319 -13.45 -43.51 -1.64
C GLY A 319 -13.59 -42.36 -0.67
N LEU A 320 -12.99 -42.58 0.50
CA LEU A 320 -12.93 -41.61 1.58
C LEU A 320 -11.48 -41.47 2.05
N ARG A 321 -10.99 -40.23 2.15
CA ARG A 321 -9.69 -39.95 2.70
C ARG A 321 -9.79 -38.76 3.65
N LEU A 322 -9.15 -38.86 4.83
CA LEU A 322 -9.08 -37.79 5.82
C LEU A 322 -7.61 -37.60 6.21
N ALA A 323 -7.13 -36.37 6.14
CA ALA A 323 -5.79 -35.99 6.55
C ALA A 323 -5.82 -34.70 7.36
N LEU A 324 -4.89 -34.59 8.31
CA LEU A 324 -4.58 -33.37 9.05
C LEU A 324 -3.18 -32.92 8.65
N ARG A 325 -2.98 -31.61 8.57
CA ARG A 325 -1.68 -30.97 8.31
C ARG A 325 -1.43 -29.91 9.38
N GLY A 326 -0.22 -29.92 9.95
CA GLY A 326 0.30 -28.84 10.77
C GLY A 326 1.45 -28.16 10.06
N THR A 327 1.45 -26.84 10.00
CA THR A 327 2.48 -26.01 9.37
C THR A 327 2.97 -24.98 10.36
N LEU A 328 4.28 -24.79 10.41
CA LEU A 328 4.94 -23.66 11.05
C LEU A 328 5.53 -22.78 9.93
N ARG A 329 5.07 -21.55 9.84
CA ARG A 329 5.63 -20.53 8.97
C ARG A 329 6.63 -19.71 9.75
N LEU A 330 7.85 -19.57 9.19
CA LEU A 330 8.97 -18.90 9.83
C LEU A 330 9.19 -17.52 9.21
N PRO A 331 9.50 -16.47 9.99
CA PRO A 331 9.66 -15.09 9.52
C PRO A 331 11.00 -14.93 8.78
N THR A 332 11.11 -15.55 7.61
CA THR A 332 12.34 -15.53 6.79
C THR A 332 12.27 -14.56 5.62
N ALA A 333 11.12 -13.91 5.43
CA ALA A 333 10.93 -12.91 4.39
C ALA A 333 11.70 -11.62 4.69
N GLY A 334 12.27 -11.01 3.64
CA GLY A 334 12.82 -9.65 3.73
C GLY A 334 11.71 -8.61 3.85
N SER A 335 11.95 -7.55 4.60
CA SER A 335 11.08 -6.39 4.65
C SER A 335 11.38 -5.43 3.51
N PRO A 336 10.38 -4.83 2.86
CA PRO A 336 10.60 -3.72 1.93
C PRO A 336 11.17 -2.50 2.67
N ALA A 337 11.75 -1.56 1.91
CA ALA A 337 12.25 -0.33 2.48
C ALA A 337 11.09 0.47 3.14
N GLU A 338 11.35 1.04 4.31
CA GLU A 338 10.34 1.74 5.14
C GLU A 338 9.72 2.96 4.45
N ASN A 339 10.45 3.55 3.50
CA ASN A 339 9.98 4.67 2.70
C ASN A 339 9.21 4.25 1.44
N ASP A 340 9.17 2.97 1.09
CA ASP A 340 8.35 2.47 -0.03
C ASP A 340 6.90 2.25 0.43
N LEU A 341 6.10 3.31 0.39
CA LEU A 341 4.72 3.31 0.89
C LEU A 341 3.76 2.48 0.02
N LEU A 342 4.17 2.15 -1.21
CA LEU A 342 3.39 1.32 -2.14
C LEU A 342 3.86 -0.14 -2.13
N ALA A 343 4.96 -0.47 -1.47
CA ALA A 343 5.49 -1.82 -1.45
C ALA A 343 4.54 -2.80 -0.76
N ILE A 344 4.40 -3.96 -1.37
CA ILE A 344 3.72 -5.12 -0.79
C ILE A 344 4.80 -6.03 -0.23
N PRO A 345 4.86 -6.26 1.09
CA PRO A 345 5.86 -7.15 1.65
C PRO A 345 5.59 -8.60 1.22
N PRO A 346 6.64 -9.41 0.97
CA PRO A 346 6.53 -10.82 0.60
C PRO A 346 6.15 -11.74 1.76
N GLY A 347 6.20 -11.24 2.97
CA GLY A 347 5.80 -11.85 4.23
C GLY A 347 5.50 -10.76 5.25
N ASP A 348 4.97 -11.15 6.39
CA ASP A 348 4.61 -10.23 7.48
C ASP A 348 5.69 -10.10 8.56
N GLY A 349 6.75 -10.92 8.46
CA GLY A 349 7.85 -10.97 9.43
C GLY A 349 7.45 -11.63 10.75
N GLN A 350 6.36 -12.40 10.76
CA GLN A 350 5.82 -13.06 11.95
C GLN A 350 5.86 -14.58 11.81
N THR A 351 5.74 -15.26 12.93
CA THR A 351 5.61 -16.71 12.97
C THR A 351 4.14 -17.09 13.01
N ASP A 352 3.70 -17.96 12.10
CA ASP A 352 2.33 -18.47 12.09
C ASP A 352 2.31 -19.97 12.34
N VAL A 353 1.26 -20.41 13.02
CA VAL A 353 0.91 -21.82 13.19
C VAL A 353 -0.38 -22.11 12.44
N GLU A 354 -0.33 -23.01 11.47
CA GLU A 354 -1.46 -23.38 10.64
C GLU A 354 -1.86 -24.83 10.89
N LEU A 355 -3.15 -25.07 11.07
CA LEU A 355 -3.75 -26.39 11.20
C LEU A 355 -4.80 -26.57 10.10
N ASP A 356 -4.60 -27.57 9.24
CA ASP A 356 -5.51 -27.90 8.16
C ASP A 356 -6.15 -29.29 8.40
N ALA A 357 -7.41 -29.42 7.97
CA ALA A 357 -8.10 -30.69 7.80
C ALA A 357 -8.58 -30.80 6.34
N ALA A 358 -8.38 -31.94 5.72
CA ALA A 358 -8.89 -32.21 4.37
C ALA A 358 -9.60 -33.56 4.30
N LEU A 359 -10.84 -33.52 3.80
CA LEU A 359 -11.70 -34.69 3.60
C LEU A 359 -11.98 -34.84 2.12
N ASP A 360 -11.49 -35.93 1.53
CA ASP A 360 -11.79 -36.33 0.15
C ASP A 360 -12.95 -37.34 0.14
N LEU A 361 -13.94 -37.06 -0.68
CA LEU A 361 -15.07 -37.93 -0.97
C LEU A 361 -15.17 -38.14 -2.47
N GLY A 362 -15.37 -39.36 -2.94
CA GLY A 362 -15.53 -39.62 -4.34
C GLY A 362 -16.33 -40.88 -4.64
N SER A 363 -17.06 -40.83 -5.75
CA SER A 363 -17.79 -41.97 -6.29
C SER A 363 -17.85 -41.87 -7.81
N GLY A 364 -17.41 -42.92 -8.52
CA GLY A 364 -17.34 -42.92 -9.98
C GLY A 364 -16.47 -41.79 -10.55
N ALA A 365 -17.05 -40.97 -11.43
CA ALA A 365 -16.37 -39.85 -12.06
C ALA A 365 -16.36 -38.57 -11.20
N PHE A 366 -17.17 -38.51 -10.16
CA PHE A 366 -17.36 -37.29 -9.35
C PHE A 366 -16.75 -37.44 -7.98
N GLY A 367 -16.38 -36.31 -7.41
CA GLY A 367 -16.00 -36.21 -6.00
C GLY A 367 -15.81 -34.77 -5.59
N ALA A 368 -15.47 -34.61 -4.31
CA ALA A 368 -15.16 -33.32 -3.74
C ALA A 368 -14.10 -33.47 -2.64
N ARG A 369 -13.30 -32.43 -2.46
CA ARG A 369 -12.49 -32.21 -1.26
C ARG A 369 -13.13 -31.10 -0.45
N ALA A 370 -13.44 -31.35 0.82
CA ALA A 370 -13.72 -30.34 1.80
C ALA A 370 -12.43 -30.01 2.57
N THR A 371 -12.18 -28.74 2.83
CA THR A 371 -11.02 -28.27 3.59
C THR A 371 -11.46 -27.30 4.67
N GLY A 372 -10.79 -27.38 5.82
CA GLY A 372 -10.86 -26.36 6.87
C GLY A 372 -9.46 -26.04 7.32
N ARG A 373 -9.12 -24.76 7.42
CA ARG A 373 -7.82 -24.27 7.88
C ARG A 373 -8.04 -23.23 8.95
N TRP A 374 -7.27 -23.32 9.99
CA TRP A 374 -7.15 -22.30 11.02
C TRP A 374 -5.68 -21.88 11.12
N THR A 375 -5.43 -20.58 11.05
CA THR A 375 -4.12 -19.97 11.14
C THR A 375 -4.09 -19.09 12.38
N LEU A 376 -3.26 -19.44 13.34
CA LEU A 376 -2.88 -18.62 14.48
C LEU A 376 -1.68 -17.76 14.05
N GLN A 377 -1.89 -16.47 13.99
CA GLN A 377 -0.86 -15.49 13.65
C GLN A 377 -0.27 -14.95 14.96
N LEU A 378 1.03 -15.13 15.20
CA LEU A 378 1.67 -14.66 16.42
C LEU A 378 2.07 -13.20 16.29
N ALA A 379 1.95 -12.45 17.39
CA ALA A 379 2.33 -11.04 17.42
C ALA A 379 3.80 -10.83 17.04
N GLY A 380 4.06 -9.76 16.30
CA GLY A 380 5.40 -9.38 15.87
C GLY A 380 5.63 -7.88 15.97
N THR A 381 6.90 -7.49 16.07
CA THR A 381 7.32 -6.09 16.13
C THR A 381 7.83 -5.63 14.77
N ARG A 382 7.45 -4.41 14.37
CA ARG A 382 7.91 -3.81 13.11
C ARG A 382 7.93 -2.29 13.17
N GLU A 383 8.75 -1.68 12.31
CA GLU A 383 8.66 -0.25 12.03
C GLU A 383 7.46 0.03 11.11
N ALA A 384 6.64 1.03 11.48
CA ALA A 384 5.50 1.44 10.68
C ALA A 384 5.25 2.94 10.82
N ARG A 385 4.81 3.60 9.74
CA ARG A 385 4.28 4.96 9.83
C ARG A 385 2.84 4.88 10.35
N VAL A 386 2.61 5.44 11.53
CA VAL A 386 1.32 5.35 12.22
C VAL A 386 0.41 6.48 11.76
N ALA A 387 -0.56 6.14 10.94
CA ALA A 387 -1.54 7.08 10.40
C ALA A 387 -2.87 6.37 10.09
N PRO A 388 -4.01 7.09 10.10
CA PRO A 388 -5.29 6.53 9.64
C PRO A 388 -5.20 6.07 8.18
N PRO A 389 -5.99 5.09 7.75
CA PRO A 389 -5.97 4.60 6.37
C PRO A 389 -6.44 5.66 5.33
N THR A 390 -7.08 6.73 5.78
CA THR A 390 -7.44 7.88 4.96
C THR A 390 -6.28 8.82 4.66
N VAL A 391 -5.10 8.61 5.28
CA VAL A 391 -3.87 9.34 5.00
C VAL A 391 -2.95 8.43 4.20
N PRO A 392 -3.00 8.48 2.86
CA PRO A 392 -2.24 7.55 2.01
C PRO A 392 -0.72 7.81 2.03
N LEU A 393 -0.31 9.04 2.31
CA LEU A 393 1.09 9.49 2.34
C LEU A 393 1.44 10.07 3.72
N PRO A 394 1.57 9.24 4.76
CA PRO A 394 1.96 9.71 6.08
C PRO A 394 3.40 10.24 6.08
N THR A 395 3.63 11.30 6.84
CA THR A 395 4.95 11.94 7.00
C THR A 395 5.97 11.01 7.66
N ALA A 396 7.26 11.27 7.44
CA ALA A 396 8.36 10.43 7.93
C ALA A 396 8.48 10.43 9.47
N ASP A 397 8.10 11.51 10.14
CA ASP A 397 8.07 11.64 11.60
C ASP A 397 7.00 10.75 12.27
N ARG A 398 6.10 10.17 11.50
CA ARG A 398 5.13 9.17 11.97
C ARG A 398 5.68 7.74 12.04
N LEU A 399 6.96 7.55 11.72
CA LEU A 399 7.62 6.25 11.85
C LEU A 399 7.78 5.90 13.33
N ALA A 400 7.30 4.73 13.70
CA ALA A 400 7.41 4.22 15.07
C ALA A 400 7.52 2.70 15.07
N THR A 401 8.15 2.19 16.12
CA THR A 401 8.16 0.75 16.42
C THR A 401 6.81 0.36 17.01
N VAL A 402 6.12 -0.56 16.35
CA VAL A 402 4.81 -1.04 16.78
C VAL A 402 4.82 -2.56 16.89
N ARG A 403 4.19 -3.07 17.93
CA ARG A 403 3.82 -4.47 18.06
C ARG A 403 2.45 -4.64 17.41
N VAL A 404 2.36 -5.56 16.47
CA VAL A 404 1.11 -5.89 15.80
C VAL A 404 0.79 -7.35 16.07
N ASP A 405 -0.42 -7.61 16.54
CA ASP A 405 -0.99 -8.95 16.72
C ASP A 405 -2.09 -9.13 15.67
N PRO A 406 -1.83 -9.84 14.58
CA PRO A 406 -2.81 -10.01 13.52
C PRO A 406 -3.95 -10.93 13.98
N GLY A 407 -5.15 -10.63 13.50
CA GLY A 407 -6.31 -11.48 13.76
C GLY A 407 -6.15 -12.89 13.16
N ASP A 408 -6.57 -13.90 13.92
CA ASP A 408 -6.60 -15.29 13.44
C ASP A 408 -7.44 -15.44 12.17
N GLU A 409 -7.05 -16.41 11.32
CA GLU A 409 -7.74 -16.69 10.07
C GLU A 409 -8.39 -18.08 10.08
N LEU A 410 -9.65 -18.16 9.65
CA LEU A 410 -10.37 -19.39 9.35
C LEU A 410 -10.74 -19.44 7.88
N ALA A 411 -10.32 -20.49 7.17
CA ALA A 411 -10.71 -20.75 5.79
C ALA A 411 -11.46 -22.07 5.68
N LEU A 412 -12.62 -22.04 5.00
CA LEU A 412 -13.44 -23.21 4.73
C LEU A 412 -13.63 -23.35 3.20
N GLY A 413 -13.28 -24.50 2.66
CA GLY A 413 -13.28 -24.71 1.22
C GLY A 413 -13.99 -25.98 0.77
N ILE A 414 -14.57 -25.93 -0.44
CA ILE A 414 -15.06 -27.11 -1.15
C ILE A 414 -14.48 -27.07 -2.56
N ARG A 415 -13.88 -28.19 -2.99
CA ARG A 415 -13.30 -28.39 -4.32
C ARG A 415 -13.98 -29.59 -4.99
N PRO A 416 -15.08 -29.40 -5.70
CA PRO A 416 -15.67 -30.45 -6.52
C PRO A 416 -14.73 -30.81 -7.67
N PHE A 417 -14.76 -32.06 -8.10
CA PHE A 417 -14.02 -32.49 -9.25
C PHE A 417 -14.81 -33.49 -10.14
N LEU A 418 -14.53 -33.43 -11.40
CA LEU A 418 -15.04 -34.38 -12.42
C LEU A 418 -13.85 -35.06 -13.12
N ARG A 419 -13.71 -36.37 -12.99
CA ARG A 419 -12.70 -37.13 -13.72
C ARG A 419 -13.10 -37.25 -15.19
N LEU A 420 -12.25 -36.72 -16.06
CA LEU A 420 -12.45 -36.74 -17.50
C LEU A 420 -11.81 -38.01 -18.15
N ALA A 421 -10.65 -38.40 -17.61
CA ALA A 421 -9.87 -39.55 -18.07
C ALA A 421 -9.00 -40.07 -16.90
N PRO A 422 -8.34 -41.23 -17.03
CA PRO A 422 -7.36 -41.68 -16.04
C PRO A 422 -6.31 -40.62 -15.78
N GLY A 423 -6.20 -40.16 -14.52
CA GLY A 423 -5.30 -39.12 -14.10
C GLY A 423 -5.71 -37.69 -14.42
N LEU A 424 -6.73 -37.45 -15.25
CA LEU A 424 -7.16 -36.09 -15.63
C LEU A 424 -8.50 -35.73 -14.98
N ALA A 425 -8.58 -34.61 -14.29
CA ALA A 425 -9.81 -34.10 -13.71
C ALA A 425 -9.98 -32.59 -13.93
N LEU A 426 -11.24 -32.19 -14.12
CA LEU A 426 -11.69 -30.80 -14.00
C LEU A 426 -12.03 -30.54 -12.55
N THR A 427 -11.63 -29.38 -12.03
CA THR A 427 -11.85 -28.99 -10.63
C THR A 427 -12.55 -27.65 -10.53
N GLY A 428 -13.44 -27.52 -9.54
CA GLY A 428 -13.97 -26.24 -9.08
C GLY A 428 -13.35 -25.85 -7.74
N ARG A 429 -13.49 -24.59 -7.34
CA ARG A 429 -13.12 -24.06 -6.02
C ARG A 429 -14.18 -23.09 -5.53
N VAL A 430 -14.61 -23.31 -4.31
CA VAL A 430 -15.38 -22.34 -3.53
C VAL A 430 -14.70 -22.30 -2.17
N GLU A 431 -14.28 -21.13 -1.72
CA GLU A 431 -13.59 -20.98 -0.43
C GLU A 431 -14.06 -19.70 0.26
N TYR A 432 -14.47 -19.84 1.51
CA TYR A 432 -14.82 -18.75 2.39
C TYR A 432 -13.66 -18.54 3.37
N VAL A 433 -13.24 -17.28 3.52
CA VAL A 433 -12.17 -16.89 4.45
C VAL A 433 -12.73 -15.83 5.39
N HIS A 434 -12.48 -16.03 6.66
CA HIS A 434 -12.74 -15.06 7.73
C HIS A 434 -11.45 -14.81 8.50
N ARG A 435 -11.09 -13.55 8.66
CA ARG A 435 -10.00 -13.11 9.51
C ARG A 435 -10.50 -12.10 10.53
N GLY A 436 -10.06 -12.25 11.78
CA GLY A 436 -10.31 -11.30 12.86
C GLY A 436 -9.65 -9.94 12.61
N GLU A 437 -9.98 -8.98 13.44
CA GLU A 437 -9.32 -7.67 13.46
C GLU A 437 -7.93 -7.79 14.09
N ASP A 438 -6.95 -7.06 13.56
CA ASP A 438 -5.63 -6.95 14.15
C ASP A 438 -5.69 -6.09 15.41
N SER A 439 -4.72 -6.24 16.33
CA SER A 439 -4.43 -5.25 17.36
C SER A 439 -3.05 -4.65 17.15
N ALA A 440 -2.85 -3.40 17.58
CA ALA A 440 -1.57 -2.71 17.45
C ALA A 440 -1.30 -1.82 18.65
N GLU A 441 -0.08 -1.89 19.16
CA GLU A 441 0.39 -1.06 20.26
C GLU A 441 1.80 -0.53 19.97
N TYR A 442 2.16 0.61 20.54
CA TYR A 442 3.53 1.11 20.47
C TYR A 442 4.46 0.25 21.33
N GLU A 443 5.62 -0.14 20.79
CA GLU A 443 6.68 -0.82 21.54
C GLU A 443 7.82 0.15 21.91
N GLY A 444 7.77 1.39 21.47
CA GLY A 444 8.73 2.46 21.69
C GLY A 444 8.08 3.82 21.90
N ALA A 445 8.70 4.86 21.38
CA ALA A 445 8.14 6.21 21.43
C ALA A 445 6.86 6.27 20.57
N ALA A 446 5.78 6.77 21.16
CA ALA A 446 4.53 6.97 20.46
C ALA A 446 4.59 8.20 19.54
N VAL A 447 3.88 8.14 18.41
CA VAL A 447 3.64 9.32 17.56
C VAL A 447 2.68 10.25 18.30
N PRO A 448 3.05 11.53 18.54
CA PRO A 448 2.22 12.45 19.30
C PRO A 448 0.81 12.60 18.72
N GLY A 449 -0.21 12.45 19.56
CA GLY A 449 -1.61 12.65 19.19
C GLY A 449 -2.22 11.57 18.28
N VAL A 450 -1.54 10.45 18.06
CA VAL A 450 -2.03 9.34 17.25
C VAL A 450 -1.94 8.04 18.03
N ASP A 451 -3.03 7.27 18.06
CA ASP A 451 -3.04 5.94 18.66
C ASP A 451 -2.56 4.89 17.64
N ALA A 452 -1.80 3.88 18.09
CA ALA A 452 -1.37 2.78 17.26
C ALA A 452 -2.56 1.96 16.70
N GLU A 453 -3.69 1.96 17.38
CA GLU A 453 -4.93 1.29 16.94
C GLU A 453 -5.43 1.80 15.58
N VAL A 454 -5.08 3.02 15.15
CA VAL A 454 -5.38 3.44 13.77
C VAL A 454 -4.82 2.47 12.73
N LEU A 455 -3.82 1.67 13.08
CA LEU A 455 -3.26 0.61 12.25
C LEU A 455 -4.19 -0.63 12.14
N THR A 456 -5.22 -0.79 12.91
CA THR A 456 -6.13 -1.95 12.87
C THR A 456 -7.42 -1.70 12.08
N ILE A 457 -7.72 -0.42 11.77
CA ILE A 457 -8.95 -0.03 11.05
C ILE A 457 -9.07 -0.78 9.73
N GLY A 458 -10.14 -1.55 9.56
CA GLY A 458 -10.45 -2.32 8.36
C GLY A 458 -9.52 -3.54 8.17
N THR A 459 -8.88 -4.14 9.19
CA THR A 459 -8.06 -5.36 9.08
C THR A 459 -8.90 -6.64 9.13
N ALA A 460 -10.05 -6.62 9.79
CA ALA A 460 -11.01 -7.71 9.70
C ALA A 460 -11.51 -7.90 8.26
N ARG A 461 -11.72 -9.15 7.85
CA ARG A 461 -12.25 -9.43 6.51
C ARG A 461 -13.02 -10.73 6.45
N ARG A 462 -14.00 -10.73 5.56
CA ARG A 462 -14.71 -11.94 5.13
C ARG A 462 -14.76 -11.93 3.62
N LEU A 463 -14.29 -12.97 2.97
CA LEU A 463 -14.27 -13.02 1.52
C LEU A 463 -14.67 -14.39 0.99
N LEU A 464 -15.19 -14.41 -0.23
CA LEU A 464 -15.50 -15.60 -1.00
C LEU A 464 -14.60 -15.66 -2.23
N LEU A 465 -13.86 -16.76 -2.34
CA LEU A 465 -13.04 -17.09 -3.49
C LEU A 465 -13.78 -18.10 -4.36
N LEU A 466 -13.83 -17.84 -5.65
CA LEU A 466 -14.33 -18.77 -6.66
C LEU A 466 -13.21 -19.10 -7.64
N GLY A 467 -13.18 -20.36 -8.10
CA GLY A 467 -12.17 -20.77 -9.06
C GLY A 467 -12.49 -22.09 -9.74
N GLY A 468 -11.62 -22.45 -10.66
CA GLY A 468 -11.68 -23.72 -11.35
C GLY A 468 -10.37 -24.02 -12.07
N GLY A 469 -10.19 -25.28 -12.43
CA GLY A 469 -8.94 -25.69 -13.04
C GLY A 469 -8.94 -27.10 -13.57
N ILE A 470 -7.77 -27.51 -14.01
CA ILE A 470 -7.50 -28.86 -14.50
C ILE A 470 -6.35 -29.44 -13.71
N THR A 471 -6.48 -30.69 -13.29
CA THR A 471 -5.41 -31.43 -12.61
C THR A 471 -5.09 -32.72 -13.37
N TYR A 472 -3.81 -33.03 -13.41
CA TYR A 472 -3.32 -34.31 -13.91
C TYR A 472 -2.51 -35.02 -12.82
N SER A 473 -2.72 -36.32 -12.63
CA SER A 473 -1.99 -37.12 -11.66
C SER A 473 -1.68 -38.51 -12.25
N ALA A 474 -0.40 -38.81 -12.36
CA ALA A 474 0.07 -40.14 -12.72
C ALA A 474 0.44 -40.93 -11.45
N PRO A 475 -0.26 -41.98 -11.06
CA PRO A 475 0.04 -42.77 -9.88
C PRO A 475 1.37 -43.52 -10.04
N LEU A 476 2.07 -43.71 -8.90
CA LEU A 476 3.37 -44.44 -8.85
C LEU A 476 3.31 -45.84 -9.49
N ALA A 477 2.19 -46.54 -9.33
CA ALA A 477 2.02 -47.90 -9.85
C ALA A 477 1.85 -47.97 -11.39
N GLN A 478 1.52 -46.85 -12.04
CA GLN A 478 1.34 -46.76 -13.51
C GLN A 478 2.52 -46.07 -14.21
N ALA A 479 3.56 -45.68 -13.48
CA ALA A 479 4.75 -45.14 -14.10
C ALA A 479 5.41 -46.20 -15.00
N ARG A 480 5.50 -45.87 -16.29
CA ARG A 480 6.30 -46.68 -17.21
C ARG A 480 7.75 -46.74 -16.71
N PRO A 481 8.54 -47.76 -17.06
CA PRO A 481 9.93 -47.88 -16.60
C PRO A 481 10.81 -46.63 -16.86
N THR A 482 10.39 -45.78 -17.78
CA THR A 482 11.09 -44.55 -18.20
C THR A 482 10.38 -43.25 -17.78
N GLY A 483 9.26 -43.29 -17.05
CA GLY A 483 8.47 -42.11 -16.66
C GLY A 483 8.47 -41.90 -15.15
N ALA A 484 8.87 -40.73 -14.67
CA ALA A 484 8.66 -40.35 -13.28
C ALA A 484 7.16 -40.07 -13.04
N PRO A 485 6.57 -40.59 -11.93
CA PRO A 485 5.19 -40.25 -11.56
C PRO A 485 5.12 -38.77 -11.20
N ALA A 486 4.29 -38.06 -11.93
CA ALA A 486 4.16 -36.62 -11.76
C ALA A 486 2.68 -36.21 -11.62
N ASP A 487 2.46 -35.16 -10.84
CA ASP A 487 1.19 -34.41 -10.83
C ASP A 487 1.42 -33.03 -11.42
N ALA A 488 0.42 -32.51 -12.11
CA ALA A 488 0.42 -31.14 -12.61
C ALA A 488 -0.96 -30.51 -12.41
N PHE A 489 -1.00 -29.21 -12.26
CA PHE A 489 -2.27 -28.47 -12.17
C PHE A 489 -2.18 -27.10 -12.83
N LEU A 490 -3.33 -26.62 -13.28
CA LEU A 490 -3.58 -25.23 -13.67
C LEU A 490 -4.93 -24.82 -13.08
N GLU A 491 -4.95 -23.71 -12.35
CA GLU A 491 -6.15 -23.17 -11.69
C GLU A 491 -6.26 -21.68 -11.96
N VAL A 492 -7.48 -21.20 -12.18
CA VAL A 492 -7.83 -19.79 -12.21
C VAL A 492 -8.79 -19.54 -11.05
N SER A 493 -8.57 -18.48 -10.27
CA SER A 493 -9.42 -18.11 -9.14
C SER A 493 -9.51 -16.60 -9.00
N GLN A 494 -10.61 -16.13 -8.39
CA GLN A 494 -10.84 -14.72 -8.11
C GLN A 494 -11.53 -14.53 -6.77
N VAL A 495 -11.32 -13.35 -6.17
CA VAL A 495 -12.15 -12.86 -5.08
C VAL A 495 -13.48 -12.42 -5.68
N ALA A 496 -14.53 -13.16 -5.40
CA ALA A 496 -15.87 -12.91 -5.98
C ALA A 496 -16.61 -11.81 -5.21
N THR A 497 -16.45 -11.80 -3.89
CA THR A 497 -17.01 -10.77 -2.99
C THR A 497 -16.23 -10.72 -1.70
N SER A 498 -16.26 -9.58 -1.03
CA SER A 498 -15.79 -9.40 0.33
C SER A 498 -16.78 -8.55 1.09
N SER A 499 -17.01 -8.86 2.35
CA SER A 499 -17.61 -7.97 3.35
C SER A 499 -16.58 -7.74 4.42
N ASP A 500 -16.57 -6.62 5.04
CA ASP A 500 -15.59 -6.16 6.01
C ASP A 500 -14.18 -5.91 5.41
N GLY A 501 -13.57 -4.86 5.86
CA GLY A 501 -12.22 -4.47 5.52
C GLY A 501 -11.99 -4.11 4.05
N ARG A 502 -10.72 -4.00 3.70
CA ARG A 502 -10.25 -3.62 2.36
C ARG A 502 -9.53 -4.79 1.71
N VAL A 503 -10.12 -5.41 0.73
CA VAL A 503 -9.61 -6.63 0.08
C VAL A 503 -9.43 -6.40 -1.41
N PRO A 504 -8.22 -6.53 -1.96
CA PRO A 504 -8.01 -6.48 -3.39
C PRO A 504 -8.85 -7.53 -4.14
N ALA A 505 -9.49 -7.12 -5.22
CA ALA A 505 -10.29 -8.00 -6.07
C ALA A 505 -9.40 -8.83 -7.00
N TRP A 506 -8.56 -9.69 -6.42
CA TRP A 506 -7.59 -10.48 -7.15
C TRP A 506 -8.21 -11.43 -8.15
N LEU A 507 -7.65 -11.42 -9.38
CA LEU A 507 -7.72 -12.53 -10.33
C LEU A 507 -6.35 -13.21 -10.33
N ALA A 508 -6.33 -14.52 -10.06
CA ALA A 508 -5.10 -15.29 -9.95
C ALA A 508 -5.11 -16.49 -10.89
N VAL A 509 -3.95 -16.79 -11.47
CA VAL A 509 -3.68 -18.01 -12.24
C VAL A 509 -2.53 -18.73 -11.52
N ALA A 510 -2.78 -19.98 -11.13
CA ALA A 510 -1.82 -20.83 -10.44
C ALA A 510 -1.49 -22.06 -11.27
N ALA A 511 -0.24 -22.46 -11.27
CA ALA A 511 0.20 -23.70 -11.92
C ALA A 511 1.30 -24.38 -11.09
N GLY A 512 1.44 -25.70 -11.26
CA GLY A 512 2.53 -26.41 -10.59
C GLY A 512 2.70 -27.82 -11.06
N VAL A 513 3.86 -28.38 -10.72
CA VAL A 513 4.27 -29.75 -11.00
C VAL A 513 4.86 -30.36 -9.75
N ARG A 514 4.59 -31.64 -9.54
CA ARG A 514 5.15 -32.47 -8.47
C ARG A 514 5.68 -33.74 -9.05
N ILE A 515 6.89 -34.10 -8.65
CA ILE A 515 7.56 -35.31 -9.11
C ILE A 515 7.87 -36.17 -7.89
N ARG A 516 7.61 -37.48 -8.00
CA ARG A 516 7.81 -38.42 -6.90
C ARG A 516 8.96 -39.35 -7.22
N PHE A 517 9.80 -39.59 -6.22
CA PHE A 517 10.94 -40.46 -6.29
C PHE A 517 10.88 -41.46 -5.12
N ARG A 518 11.00 -42.78 -5.41
CA ARG A 518 11.18 -43.77 -4.35
C ARG A 518 12.65 -43.82 -3.99
N VAL A 519 12.98 -43.59 -2.72
CA VAL A 519 14.36 -43.48 -2.24
C VAL A 519 14.71 -44.65 -1.32
N TRP A 520 13.76 -45.15 -0.51
CA TRP A 520 13.95 -46.29 0.38
C TRP A 520 12.65 -47.10 0.54
N GLY A 521 12.77 -48.30 1.09
CA GLY A 521 11.67 -49.23 1.28
C GLY A 521 11.39 -50.10 0.04
N ALA A 522 10.91 -51.31 0.26
CA ALA A 522 10.41 -52.15 -0.82
C ALA A 522 9.09 -51.55 -1.38
N PRO A 523 8.74 -51.76 -2.67
CA PRO A 523 7.40 -51.49 -3.15
C PRO A 523 6.42 -52.24 -2.24
N ASP A 524 5.35 -51.54 -1.81
CA ASP A 524 4.25 -52.22 -1.14
C ASP A 524 3.79 -53.36 -2.09
N ALA A 525 3.70 -54.60 -1.55
CA ALA A 525 3.20 -55.72 -2.32
C ALA A 525 1.74 -55.38 -2.75
N PRO A 526 1.33 -55.73 -3.99
CA PRO A 526 0.02 -55.45 -4.51
C PRO A 526 -1.12 -56.05 -3.68
#